data_193d6b11cfdfbea0b15c962a7ceb33a0
#
_entry.id   193d6b11cfdfbea0b15c962a7ceb33a0
#
_cell.length_a   1.000
_cell.length_b   1.000
_cell.length_c   1.000
_cell.angle_alpha   90.00
_cell.angle_beta   90.00
_cell.angle_gamma   90.00
#
_symmetry.space_group_name_H-M   'P 1'
#
loop_
_entity.id
_entity.type
_entity.pdbx_description
1 polymer ?
#
loop_
_entity_poly.entity_id
_entity_poly.type
_entity_poly.pdbx_seq_one_letter_code
_entity_poly.pdbx_strand_id
1 'polypeptide(L)'
;MTLLTSETEVFSSAQTAGRCVVMFLAKRQLEPGETDAAAADGVLRVLKQLAGEGWHLSIRKMFDAEASPNAFVLDTGFAHDVDIAGVFEAPSLAAALRGTVRLEQAGWARLFTTEWLLGPREFAVVAGIGEPIDRSWGFLALWEWNDAWSAASPDERRNYDAECDVAFKGDLGFNINIAGRHRLDWAHGWHHLGIWEAASPEIIDAAISGHEHASDFMFTTSRHIIGRVTQLDAVIR
;
A
#
# COMPACT_ATOMS: atom_id res chain seq x y z
N MET A 1 -1.51 -24.13 9.28
CA MET A 1 -2.02 -22.82 8.79
C MET A 1 -2.56 -23.10 7.40
N THR A 2 -3.86 -22.86 7.14
CA THR A 2 -4.42 -23.04 5.81
C THR A 2 -3.90 -21.93 4.92
N LEU A 3 -3.31 -22.27 3.79
CA LEU A 3 -2.87 -21.28 2.81
C LEU A 3 -4.10 -20.68 2.13
N LEU A 4 -4.28 -19.38 2.26
CA LEU A 4 -5.35 -18.66 1.55
C LEU A 4 -4.92 -18.49 0.10
N THR A 5 -5.72 -18.92 -0.85
CA THR A 5 -5.37 -19.00 -2.26
C THR A 5 -6.36 -18.31 -3.20
N SER A 6 -7.35 -17.61 -2.66
CA SER A 6 -8.29 -16.81 -3.44
C SER A 6 -8.65 -15.53 -2.69
N GLU A 7 -9.05 -14.48 -3.41
CA GLU A 7 -9.56 -13.26 -2.82
C GLU A 7 -10.77 -13.51 -1.93
N THR A 8 -11.67 -14.41 -2.34
CA THR A 8 -12.85 -14.78 -1.55
C THR A 8 -12.48 -15.39 -0.21
N GLU A 9 -11.46 -16.28 -0.16
CA GLU A 9 -10.96 -16.86 1.09
C GLU A 9 -10.31 -15.81 1.97
N VAL A 10 -9.50 -14.92 1.40
CA VAL A 10 -8.84 -13.83 2.11
C VAL A 10 -9.87 -12.87 2.68
N PHE A 11 -10.90 -12.50 1.91
CA PHE A 11 -11.97 -11.62 2.34
C PHE A 11 -12.77 -12.22 3.51
N SER A 12 -13.16 -13.49 3.40
CA SER A 12 -13.94 -14.17 4.44
C SER A 12 -13.17 -14.43 5.73
N SER A 13 -11.83 -14.51 5.67
CA SER A 13 -10.95 -14.73 6.81
C SER A 13 -10.41 -13.43 7.42
N ALA A 14 -10.71 -12.27 6.84
CA ALA A 14 -10.13 -11.00 7.23
C ALA A 14 -10.52 -10.60 8.65
N GLN A 15 -9.57 -10.73 9.57
CA GLN A 15 -9.65 -10.11 10.88
C GLN A 15 -9.12 -8.68 10.77
N THR A 16 -9.93 -7.81 10.23
CA THR A 16 -9.52 -6.42 9.97
C THR A 16 -9.36 -5.61 11.24
N ALA A 17 -9.98 -6.03 12.34
CA ALA A 17 -9.88 -5.45 13.69
C ALA A 17 -9.96 -3.90 13.74
N GLY A 18 -10.60 -3.28 12.74
CA GLY A 18 -10.73 -1.83 12.64
C GLY A 18 -9.47 -1.08 12.22
N ARG A 19 -8.41 -1.79 11.79
CA ARG A 19 -7.19 -1.14 11.28
C ARG A 19 -7.48 -0.31 10.03
N CYS A 20 -6.69 0.73 9.84
CA CYS A 20 -6.88 1.70 8.77
C CYS A 20 -5.56 1.99 8.07
N VAL A 21 -5.55 1.92 6.75
CA VAL A 21 -4.41 2.36 5.95
C VAL A 21 -4.28 3.87 5.97
N VAL A 22 -3.05 4.33 5.94
CA VAL A 22 -2.63 5.72 5.71
C VAL A 22 -1.64 5.68 4.56
N MET A 23 -2.15 5.73 3.33
CA MET A 23 -1.34 5.87 2.13
C MET A 23 -1.01 7.34 1.91
N PHE A 24 0.16 7.60 1.38
CA PHE A 24 0.56 8.94 0.96
C PHE A 24 1.35 8.92 -0.34
N LEU A 25 1.12 9.97 -1.12
CA LEU A 25 1.87 10.33 -2.31
C LEU A 25 2.49 11.70 -2.05
N ALA A 26 3.82 11.78 -2.01
CA ALA A 26 4.48 12.98 -1.52
C ALA A 26 5.57 13.47 -2.47
N LYS A 27 5.55 14.78 -2.70
CA LYS A 27 6.54 15.50 -3.52
C LYS A 27 7.35 16.39 -2.61
N ARG A 28 8.68 16.34 -2.75
CA ARG A 28 9.60 17.18 -1.96
C ARG A 28 9.33 18.66 -2.21
N GLN A 29 9.42 19.46 -1.15
CA GLN A 29 9.34 20.91 -1.25
C GLN A 29 10.73 21.57 -1.23
N LEU A 30 11.74 20.86 -0.77
CA LEU A 30 13.11 21.35 -0.69
C LEU A 30 13.83 21.06 -2.01
N GLU A 31 14.69 21.98 -2.42
CA GLU A 31 15.56 21.78 -3.58
C GLU A 31 16.59 20.65 -3.31
N PRO A 32 17.11 20.00 -4.36
CA PRO A 32 18.12 18.96 -4.19
C PRO A 32 19.33 19.45 -3.40
N GLY A 33 19.64 18.77 -2.30
CA GLY A 33 20.74 19.13 -1.39
C GLY A 33 20.34 20.07 -0.25
N GLU A 34 19.13 20.61 -0.24
CA GLU A 34 18.60 21.33 0.91
C GLU A 34 18.02 20.36 1.95
N THR A 35 18.16 20.71 3.23
CA THR A 35 17.63 19.93 4.36
C THR A 35 16.96 20.84 5.37
N ASP A 36 15.86 20.38 5.96
CA ASP A 36 15.25 20.97 7.14
C ASP A 36 15.36 19.99 8.32
N ALA A 37 16.51 20.00 8.98
CA ALA A 37 16.80 19.10 10.10
C ALA A 37 15.76 19.20 11.22
N ALA A 38 15.22 20.38 11.51
CA ALA A 38 14.21 20.56 12.56
C ALA A 38 12.88 19.91 12.18
N ALA A 39 12.47 20.01 10.91
CA ALA A 39 11.29 19.34 10.39
C ALA A 39 11.50 17.81 10.40
N ALA A 40 12.64 17.32 9.90
CA ALA A 40 12.99 15.90 9.89
C ALA A 40 12.95 15.30 11.30
N ASP A 41 13.61 15.94 12.28
CA ASP A 41 13.62 15.50 13.68
C ASP A 41 12.21 15.49 14.31
N GLY A 42 11.39 16.49 13.97
CA GLY A 42 9.99 16.58 14.40
C GLY A 42 9.18 15.38 13.89
N VAL A 43 9.25 15.11 12.59
CA VAL A 43 8.57 13.99 11.92
C VAL A 43 9.01 12.65 12.52
N LEU A 44 10.31 12.38 12.62
CA LEU A 44 10.85 11.13 13.16
C LEU A 44 10.43 10.89 14.61
N ARG A 45 10.35 11.96 15.42
CA ARG A 45 9.87 11.88 16.80
C ARG A 45 8.39 11.45 16.85
N VAL A 46 7.54 12.03 15.99
CA VAL A 46 6.12 11.66 15.92
C VAL A 46 5.96 10.23 15.41
N LEU A 47 6.70 9.81 14.38
CA LEU A 47 6.67 8.43 13.89
C LEU A 47 7.03 7.42 14.99
N LYS A 48 8.06 7.70 15.78
CA LYS A 48 8.42 6.86 16.93
C LYS A 48 7.28 6.76 17.97
N GLN A 49 6.56 7.85 18.21
CA GLN A 49 5.38 7.83 19.09
C GLN A 49 4.25 6.99 18.48
N LEU A 50 3.95 7.17 17.18
CA LEU A 50 2.94 6.39 16.48
C LEU A 50 3.25 4.88 16.50
N ALA A 51 4.52 4.49 16.29
CA ALA A 51 4.94 3.11 16.45
C ALA A 51 4.62 2.57 17.85
N GLY A 52 4.90 3.34 18.90
CA GLY A 52 4.54 3.01 20.29
C GLY A 52 3.03 2.94 20.56
N GLU A 53 2.23 3.61 19.73
CA GLU A 53 0.76 3.60 19.76
C GLU A 53 0.17 2.46 18.89
N GLY A 54 0.99 1.54 18.39
CA GLY A 54 0.57 0.36 17.63
C GLY A 54 0.40 0.58 16.12
N TRP A 55 1.01 1.64 15.57
CA TRP A 55 1.07 1.81 14.13
C TRP A 55 2.12 0.88 13.51
N HIS A 56 1.82 0.39 12.32
CA HIS A 56 2.80 -0.24 11.43
C HIS A 56 3.29 0.82 10.44
N LEU A 57 4.59 1.09 10.45
CA LEU A 57 5.20 2.18 9.68
C LEU A 57 5.93 1.67 8.42
N SER A 58 5.59 0.47 7.97
CA SER A 58 6.08 -0.12 6.73
C SER A 58 5.17 -1.25 6.28
N ILE A 59 5.24 -1.60 5.00
CA ILE A 59 4.54 -2.76 4.46
C ILE A 59 5.01 -4.03 5.18
N ARG A 60 6.32 -4.21 5.37
CA ARG A 60 6.90 -5.36 6.06
C ARG A 60 6.34 -5.55 7.48
N LYS A 61 6.14 -4.45 8.22
CA LYS A 61 5.59 -4.52 9.59
C LYS A 61 4.16 -5.06 9.65
N MET A 62 3.42 -5.00 8.53
CA MET A 62 2.07 -5.57 8.44
C MET A 62 2.09 -7.10 8.41
N PHE A 63 3.19 -7.70 7.91
CA PHE A 63 3.38 -9.16 7.82
C PHE A 63 4.12 -9.74 9.01
N ASP A 64 5.10 -9.00 9.53
CA ASP A 64 6.03 -9.48 10.52
C ASP A 64 6.05 -8.55 11.73
N ALA A 65 5.51 -9.06 12.84
CA ALA A 65 5.48 -8.32 14.11
C ALA A 65 6.88 -7.99 14.64
N GLU A 66 7.90 -8.77 14.26
CA GLU A 66 9.29 -8.57 14.68
C GLU A 66 10.07 -7.65 13.72
N ALA A 67 9.48 -7.27 12.58
CA ALA A 67 10.11 -6.33 11.66
C ALA A 67 10.37 -4.99 12.34
N SER A 68 11.34 -4.25 11.79
CA SER A 68 11.73 -2.93 12.29
C SER A 68 10.53 -2.01 12.52
N PRO A 69 10.44 -1.30 13.65
CA PRO A 69 9.41 -0.31 13.90
C PRO A 69 9.66 1.03 13.17
N ASN A 70 10.80 1.15 12.47
CA ASN A 70 11.13 2.36 11.73
C ASN A 70 10.17 2.56 10.54
N ALA A 71 10.05 3.81 10.10
CA ALA A 71 9.27 4.14 8.92
C ALA A 71 10.05 3.83 7.63
N PHE A 72 9.41 3.10 6.73
CA PHE A 72 9.90 2.86 5.37
C PHE A 72 8.89 3.39 4.37
N VAL A 73 9.42 3.89 3.26
CA VAL A 73 8.68 4.45 2.13
C VAL A 73 9.15 3.82 0.84
N LEU A 74 8.45 4.09 -0.24
CA LEU A 74 8.83 3.74 -1.59
C LEU A 74 9.50 4.97 -2.23
N ASP A 75 10.77 4.87 -2.52
CA ASP A 75 11.46 5.83 -3.39
C ASP A 75 11.03 5.50 -4.83
N THR A 76 10.32 6.42 -5.46
CA THR A 76 9.77 6.23 -6.80
C THR A 76 10.76 6.62 -7.89
N GLY A 77 11.87 7.25 -7.52
CA GLY A 77 12.83 7.81 -8.47
C GLY A 77 12.14 8.81 -9.41
N PHE A 78 12.31 8.63 -10.70
CA PHE A 78 11.68 9.46 -11.74
C PHE A 78 10.52 8.75 -12.46
N ALA A 79 10.05 7.61 -11.92
CA ALA A 79 9.02 6.81 -12.56
C ALA A 79 7.60 7.42 -12.43
N HIS A 80 7.40 8.29 -11.43
CA HIS A 80 6.12 8.90 -11.12
C HIS A 80 6.25 10.42 -10.91
N ASP A 81 5.11 11.10 -10.80
CA ASP A 81 4.99 12.53 -10.53
C ASP A 81 5.16 12.89 -9.03
N VAL A 82 5.54 11.91 -8.20
CA VAL A 82 5.86 12.04 -6.78
C VAL A 82 7.23 11.47 -6.49
N ASP A 83 7.93 11.98 -5.49
CA ASP A 83 9.28 11.54 -5.14
C ASP A 83 9.26 10.31 -4.25
N ILE A 84 8.27 10.26 -3.35
CA ILE A 84 8.03 9.11 -2.49
C ILE A 84 6.55 8.78 -2.41
N ALA A 85 6.27 7.50 -2.26
CA ALA A 85 4.98 6.99 -1.84
C ALA A 85 5.16 6.13 -0.59
N GLY A 86 4.10 5.88 0.15
CA GLY A 86 4.22 5.00 1.28
C GLY A 86 2.87 4.60 1.87
N VAL A 87 2.97 3.60 2.73
CA VAL A 87 1.80 3.07 3.42
C VAL A 87 2.18 2.82 4.87
N PHE A 88 1.46 3.48 5.75
CA PHE A 88 1.41 3.14 7.16
C PHE A 88 0.06 2.52 7.48
N GLU A 89 -0.04 1.84 8.59
CA GLU A 89 -1.31 1.31 9.05
C GLU A 89 -1.55 1.69 10.51
N ALA A 90 -2.62 2.44 10.73
CA ALA A 90 -3.06 2.87 12.04
C ALA A 90 -3.95 1.81 12.71
N PRO A 91 -4.01 1.77 14.06
CA PRO A 91 -4.86 0.84 14.78
C PRO A 91 -6.38 1.14 14.62
N SER A 92 -6.75 2.32 14.12
CA SER A 92 -8.14 2.67 13.83
C SER A 92 -8.22 3.87 12.88
N LEU A 93 -9.39 4.08 12.26
CA LEU A 93 -9.65 5.26 11.42
C LEU A 93 -9.45 6.58 12.19
N ALA A 94 -9.92 6.66 13.43
CA ALA A 94 -9.73 7.85 14.26
C ALA A 94 -8.25 8.09 14.60
N ALA A 95 -7.45 7.03 14.78
CA ALA A 95 -6.00 7.15 14.95
C ALA A 95 -5.34 7.64 13.66
N ALA A 96 -5.75 7.11 12.49
CA ALA A 96 -5.25 7.53 11.20
C ALA A 96 -5.43 9.03 10.98
N LEU A 97 -6.65 9.54 11.14
CA LEU A 97 -6.96 10.96 10.99
C LEU A 97 -6.16 11.87 11.95
N ARG A 98 -5.99 11.45 13.20
CA ARG A 98 -5.18 12.23 14.16
C ARG A 98 -3.69 12.15 13.87
N GLY A 99 -3.22 10.99 13.42
CA GLY A 99 -1.80 10.76 13.15
C GLY A 99 -1.28 11.58 11.97
N THR A 100 -2.07 11.70 10.89
CA THR A 100 -1.72 12.55 9.74
C THR A 100 -1.59 14.02 10.15
N VAL A 101 -2.52 14.54 10.94
CA VAL A 101 -2.44 15.92 11.47
C VAL A 101 -1.18 16.12 12.32
N ARG A 102 -0.85 15.14 13.18
CA ARG A 102 0.38 15.20 14.00
C ARG A 102 1.64 15.23 13.14
N LEU A 103 1.70 14.42 12.07
CA LEU A 103 2.83 14.41 11.13
C LEU A 103 2.97 15.76 10.42
N GLU A 104 1.88 16.29 9.87
CA GLU A 104 1.88 17.60 9.20
C GLU A 104 2.39 18.70 10.13
N GLN A 105 1.86 18.77 11.35
CA GLN A 105 2.25 19.77 12.35
C GLN A 105 3.69 19.60 12.88
N ALA A 106 4.22 18.36 12.83
CA ALA A 106 5.58 18.07 13.27
C ALA A 106 6.67 18.53 12.28
N GLY A 107 6.27 18.88 11.06
CA GLY A 107 7.19 19.33 10.02
C GLY A 107 7.02 18.62 8.67
N TRP A 108 6.15 17.63 8.56
CA TRP A 108 5.92 16.92 7.30
C TRP A 108 5.54 17.90 6.18
N ALA A 109 4.63 18.86 6.45
CA ALA A 109 4.22 19.88 5.51
C ALA A 109 5.34 20.84 5.05
N ARG A 110 6.49 20.87 5.72
CA ARG A 110 7.68 21.63 5.30
C ARG A 110 8.61 20.80 4.40
N LEU A 111 8.55 19.48 4.53
CA LEU A 111 9.36 18.54 3.75
C LEU A 111 8.66 18.18 2.44
N PHE A 112 7.33 18.03 2.47
CA PHE A 112 6.55 17.47 1.37
C PHE A 112 5.23 18.21 1.13
N THR A 113 4.83 18.29 -0.13
CA THR A 113 3.42 18.42 -0.52
C THR A 113 2.86 17.01 -0.66
N THR A 114 1.77 16.69 0.05
CA THR A 114 1.31 15.31 0.19
C THR A 114 -0.17 15.16 -0.08
N GLU A 115 -0.52 14.15 -0.88
CA GLU A 115 -1.85 13.58 -0.96
C GLU A 115 -1.95 12.44 0.06
N TRP A 116 -2.83 12.58 1.05
CA TRP A 116 -3.11 11.56 2.05
C TRP A 116 -4.38 10.81 1.70
N LEU A 117 -4.30 9.48 1.59
CA LEU A 117 -5.43 8.61 1.32
C LEU A 117 -5.58 7.62 2.48
N LEU A 118 -6.75 7.64 3.12
CA LEU A 118 -7.02 6.84 4.30
C LEU A 118 -8.25 5.98 4.09
N GLY A 119 -8.21 4.76 4.63
CA GLY A 119 -9.37 3.88 4.55
C GLY A 119 -9.24 2.60 5.36
N PRO A 120 -10.37 1.96 5.69
CA PRO A 120 -10.36 0.72 6.46
C PRO A 120 -9.78 -0.44 5.67
N ARG A 121 -9.11 -1.35 6.38
CA ARG A 121 -8.66 -2.64 5.82
C ARG A 121 -9.87 -3.53 5.53
N GLU A 122 -9.87 -4.18 4.38
CA GLU A 122 -10.86 -5.18 4.00
C GLU A 122 -10.29 -6.60 4.04
N PHE A 123 -9.07 -6.81 3.51
CA PHE A 123 -8.44 -8.11 3.45
C PHE A 123 -7.36 -8.29 4.50
N ALA A 124 -7.17 -9.52 4.96
CA ALA A 124 -6.00 -9.91 5.72
C ALA A 124 -4.72 -9.80 4.87
N VAL A 125 -3.57 -9.78 5.54
CA VAL A 125 -2.27 -9.93 4.86
C VAL A 125 -2.09 -11.38 4.42
N VAL A 126 -1.51 -11.59 3.25
CA VAL A 126 -1.19 -12.91 2.71
C VAL A 126 0.27 -12.93 2.27
N ALA A 127 1.03 -13.87 2.81
CA ALA A 127 2.42 -14.06 2.42
C ALA A 127 2.53 -14.80 1.08
N GLY A 128 3.48 -14.40 0.26
CA GLY A 128 3.84 -15.11 -0.96
C GLY A 128 4.28 -16.56 -0.69
N ILE A 129 4.10 -17.42 -1.68
CA ILE A 129 4.43 -18.84 -1.59
C ILE A 129 5.91 -19.03 -1.98
N GLY A 130 6.68 -19.63 -1.12
CA GLY A 130 8.10 -19.98 -1.38
C GLY A 130 9.00 -19.70 -0.20
N GLU A 131 10.31 -19.84 -0.46
CA GLU A 131 11.32 -19.54 0.55
C GLU A 131 11.36 -18.04 0.87
N PRO A 132 11.72 -17.67 2.11
CA PRO A 132 11.91 -16.27 2.46
C PRO A 132 12.95 -15.61 1.55
N ILE A 133 12.56 -14.50 0.92
CA ILE A 133 13.44 -13.70 0.05
C ILE A 133 13.42 -12.24 0.50
N ASP A 134 14.45 -11.49 0.13
CA ASP A 134 14.42 -10.05 0.28
C ASP A 134 13.40 -9.45 -0.70
N ARG A 135 12.52 -8.60 -0.18
CA ARG A 135 11.51 -7.87 -0.96
C ARG A 135 11.76 -6.39 -0.80
N SER A 136 12.61 -5.87 -1.68
CA SER A 136 13.05 -4.47 -1.65
C SER A 136 12.23 -3.54 -2.55
N TRP A 137 11.15 -4.05 -3.16
CA TRP A 137 10.23 -3.28 -3.98
C TRP A 137 8.82 -3.32 -3.44
N GLY A 138 8.16 -2.17 -3.48
CA GLY A 138 6.75 -2.03 -3.16
C GLY A 138 5.93 -1.63 -4.37
N PHE A 139 4.68 -2.06 -4.40
CA PHE A 139 3.71 -1.71 -5.42
C PHE A 139 2.39 -1.34 -4.76
N LEU A 140 1.82 -0.23 -5.18
CA LEU A 140 0.55 0.30 -4.67
C LEU A 140 -0.39 0.45 -5.86
N ALA A 141 -1.50 -0.27 -5.84
CA ALA A 141 -2.53 -0.22 -6.85
C ALA A 141 -3.76 0.51 -6.32
N LEU A 142 -3.96 1.75 -6.74
CA LEU A 142 -5.24 2.46 -6.59
C LEU A 142 -6.14 2.06 -7.74
N TRP A 143 -7.39 1.70 -7.45
CA TRP A 143 -8.32 1.31 -8.48
C TRP A 143 -9.79 1.56 -8.10
N GLU A 144 -10.63 1.65 -9.12
CA GLU A 144 -12.07 1.81 -9.00
C GLU A 144 -12.79 1.03 -10.11
N TRP A 145 -14.03 0.65 -9.84
CA TRP A 145 -14.90 0.09 -10.85
C TRP A 145 -15.28 1.14 -11.89
N ASN A 146 -15.20 0.79 -13.17
CA ASN A 146 -15.57 1.67 -14.27
C ASN A 146 -16.99 1.40 -14.82
N ASP A 147 -17.36 2.10 -15.88
CA ASP A 147 -18.68 1.96 -16.50
C ASP A 147 -18.92 0.55 -17.07
N ALA A 148 -17.88 -0.13 -17.54
CA ALA A 148 -18.00 -1.51 -18.03
C ALA A 148 -18.41 -2.46 -16.91
N TRP A 149 -17.86 -2.32 -15.71
CA TRP A 149 -18.29 -3.06 -14.54
C TRP A 149 -19.75 -2.79 -14.19
N SER A 150 -20.18 -1.54 -14.24
CA SER A 150 -21.54 -1.14 -13.94
C SER A 150 -22.55 -1.72 -14.92
N ALA A 151 -22.17 -1.87 -16.19
CA ALA A 151 -22.96 -2.43 -17.27
C ALA A 151 -22.92 -3.97 -17.32
N ALA A 152 -21.92 -4.61 -16.66
CA ALA A 152 -21.70 -6.04 -16.71
C ALA A 152 -22.85 -6.82 -16.06
N SER A 153 -23.23 -7.93 -16.71
CA SER A 153 -24.19 -8.89 -16.16
C SER A 153 -23.65 -9.61 -14.91
N PRO A 154 -24.52 -10.22 -14.10
CA PRO A 154 -24.07 -11.03 -12.96
C PRO A 154 -23.17 -12.20 -13.36
N ASP A 155 -23.32 -12.76 -14.55
CA ASP A 155 -22.47 -13.85 -15.04
C ASP A 155 -21.08 -13.35 -15.41
N GLU A 156 -20.98 -12.22 -16.09
CA GLU A 156 -19.69 -11.57 -16.42
C GLU A 156 -18.92 -11.21 -15.16
N ARG A 157 -19.58 -10.65 -14.15
CA ARG A 157 -18.96 -10.34 -12.86
C ARG A 157 -18.44 -11.60 -12.15
N ARG A 158 -19.20 -12.71 -12.16
CA ARG A 158 -18.73 -13.98 -11.59
C ARG A 158 -17.54 -14.58 -12.34
N ASN A 159 -17.51 -14.44 -13.67
CA ASN A 159 -16.38 -14.90 -14.48
C ASN A 159 -15.13 -14.06 -14.16
N TYR A 160 -15.29 -12.75 -14.06
CA TYR A 160 -14.21 -11.84 -13.66
C TYR A 160 -13.66 -12.20 -12.25
N ASP A 161 -14.52 -12.42 -11.26
CA ASP A 161 -14.09 -12.83 -9.92
C ASP A 161 -13.26 -14.13 -9.97
N ALA A 162 -13.67 -15.11 -10.82
CA ALA A 162 -12.91 -16.35 -10.99
C ALA A 162 -11.55 -16.13 -11.67
N GLU A 163 -11.47 -15.21 -12.62
CA GLU A 163 -10.21 -14.81 -13.27
C GLU A 163 -9.27 -14.10 -12.28
N CYS A 164 -9.81 -13.21 -11.45
CA CYS A 164 -9.06 -12.54 -10.39
C CYS A 164 -8.47 -13.55 -9.38
N ASP A 165 -9.23 -14.58 -9.01
CA ASP A 165 -8.73 -15.65 -8.14
C ASP A 165 -7.53 -16.39 -8.75
N VAL A 166 -7.50 -16.56 -10.09
CA VAL A 166 -6.37 -17.16 -10.79
C VAL A 166 -5.16 -16.22 -10.77
N ALA A 167 -5.35 -14.92 -11.05
CA ALA A 167 -4.30 -13.92 -11.00
C ALA A 167 -3.71 -13.81 -9.59
N PHE A 168 -4.54 -13.73 -8.56
CA PHE A 168 -4.13 -13.70 -7.16
C PHE A 168 -3.26 -14.91 -6.75
N LYS A 169 -3.59 -16.11 -7.22
CA LYS A 169 -2.75 -17.30 -7.02
C LYS A 169 -1.39 -17.17 -7.72
N GLY A 170 -1.39 -16.57 -8.91
CA GLY A 170 -0.19 -16.25 -9.65
C GLY A 170 0.74 -15.32 -8.86
N ASP A 171 0.20 -14.24 -8.30
CA ASP A 171 0.93 -13.28 -7.48
C ASP A 171 1.62 -13.96 -6.29
N LEU A 172 0.87 -14.80 -5.57
CA LEU A 172 1.44 -15.57 -4.46
C LEU A 172 2.51 -16.56 -4.94
N GLY A 173 2.33 -17.16 -6.14
CA GLY A 173 3.29 -18.06 -6.77
C GLY A 173 4.60 -17.36 -7.18
N PHE A 174 4.56 -16.07 -7.49
CA PHE A 174 5.73 -15.21 -7.68
C PHE A 174 6.40 -14.78 -6.36
N ASN A 175 5.95 -15.32 -5.24
CA ASN A 175 6.43 -14.98 -3.90
C ASN A 175 6.21 -13.50 -3.53
N ILE A 176 5.15 -12.89 -4.07
CA ILE A 176 4.71 -11.54 -3.70
C ILE A 176 3.97 -11.63 -2.37
N ASN A 177 4.31 -10.75 -1.44
CA ASN A 177 3.50 -10.51 -0.25
C ASN A 177 2.40 -9.50 -0.57
N ILE A 178 1.15 -9.84 -0.25
CA ILE A 178 0.00 -8.96 -0.42
C ILE A 178 -0.46 -8.44 0.94
N ALA A 179 -0.22 -7.16 1.21
CA ALA A 179 -0.54 -6.53 2.50
C ALA A 179 -2.04 -6.28 2.70
N GLY A 180 -2.87 -6.84 1.82
CA GLY A 180 -4.31 -6.77 1.85
C GLY A 180 -4.89 -5.71 0.91
N ARG A 181 -6.24 -5.62 0.93
CA ARG A 181 -7.01 -4.60 0.24
C ARG A 181 -7.63 -3.66 1.26
N HIS A 182 -7.77 -2.40 0.87
CA HIS A 182 -8.33 -1.34 1.70
C HIS A 182 -9.37 -0.55 0.92
N ARG A 183 -10.41 -0.09 1.60
CA ARG A 183 -11.43 0.80 1.02
C ARG A 183 -11.00 2.26 1.15
N LEU A 184 -11.18 3.03 0.07
CA LEU A 184 -10.92 4.47 0.03
C LEU A 184 -12.15 5.27 -0.44
N ASP A 185 -13.20 4.61 -0.87
CA ASP A 185 -14.39 5.16 -1.53
C ASP A 185 -15.19 6.19 -0.69
N TRP A 186 -15.05 6.15 0.61
CA TRP A 186 -15.76 7.06 1.51
C TRP A 186 -15.18 8.49 1.56
N ALA A 187 -13.91 8.67 1.18
CA ALA A 187 -13.20 9.94 1.34
C ALA A 187 -12.42 10.39 0.10
N HIS A 188 -12.16 9.49 -0.86
CA HIS A 188 -11.31 9.71 -2.02
C HIS A 188 -12.02 9.25 -3.29
N GLY A 189 -11.52 9.66 -4.46
CA GLY A 189 -12.06 9.24 -5.75
C GLY A 189 -11.81 7.77 -6.08
N TRP A 190 -10.86 7.13 -5.38
CA TRP A 190 -10.53 5.73 -5.56
C TRP A 190 -11.37 4.83 -4.67
N HIS A 191 -11.83 3.69 -5.19
CA HIS A 191 -12.57 2.72 -4.39
C HIS A 191 -11.65 1.91 -3.49
N HIS A 192 -10.52 1.45 -4.01
CA HIS A 192 -9.66 0.49 -3.32
C HIS A 192 -8.18 0.81 -3.47
N LEU A 193 -7.39 0.24 -2.55
CA LEU A 193 -5.94 0.20 -2.58
C LEU A 193 -5.47 -1.23 -2.33
N GLY A 194 -4.73 -1.80 -3.29
CA GLY A 194 -3.92 -3.00 -3.13
C GLY A 194 -2.48 -2.64 -2.78
N ILE A 195 -1.84 -3.44 -1.92
CA ILE A 195 -0.48 -3.18 -1.42
C ILE A 195 0.34 -4.45 -1.54
N TRP A 196 1.44 -4.41 -2.29
CA TRP A 196 2.34 -5.53 -2.48
C TRP A 196 3.77 -5.19 -2.06
N GLU A 197 4.54 -6.22 -1.68
CA GLU A 197 5.99 -6.18 -1.66
C GLU A 197 6.57 -7.36 -2.43
N ALA A 198 7.57 -7.09 -3.26
CA ALA A 198 8.20 -8.05 -4.17
C ALA A 198 9.72 -7.92 -4.18
N ALA A 199 10.40 -8.95 -4.71
CA ALA A 199 11.85 -8.97 -4.78
C ALA A 199 12.40 -8.07 -5.89
N SER A 200 11.65 -7.87 -6.98
CA SER A 200 12.09 -7.05 -8.12
C SER A 200 10.91 -6.46 -8.88
N PRO A 201 11.15 -5.42 -9.70
CA PRO A 201 10.13 -4.85 -10.58
C PRO A 201 9.68 -5.83 -11.67
N GLU A 202 10.53 -6.74 -12.14
CA GLU A 202 10.17 -7.73 -13.16
C GLU A 202 9.15 -8.74 -12.62
N ILE A 203 9.20 -9.05 -11.33
CA ILE A 203 8.21 -9.90 -10.67
C ILE A 203 6.85 -9.16 -10.62
N ILE A 204 6.85 -7.87 -10.33
CA ILE A 204 5.64 -7.03 -10.35
C ILE A 204 5.06 -6.98 -11.77
N ASP A 205 5.89 -6.76 -12.78
CA ASP A 205 5.48 -6.73 -14.19
C ASP A 205 4.83 -8.05 -14.62
N ALA A 206 5.43 -9.19 -14.26
CA ALA A 206 4.87 -10.51 -14.54
C ALA A 206 3.50 -10.73 -13.86
N ALA A 207 3.34 -10.25 -12.64
CA ALA A 207 2.06 -10.33 -11.92
C ALA A 207 0.99 -9.43 -12.58
N ILE A 208 1.33 -8.19 -12.92
CA ILE A 208 0.41 -7.27 -13.62
C ILE A 208 -0.02 -7.84 -14.97
N SER A 209 0.87 -8.50 -15.72
CA SER A 209 0.51 -9.20 -16.95
C SER A 209 -0.55 -10.30 -16.70
N GLY A 210 -0.52 -10.96 -15.55
CA GLY A 210 -1.58 -11.88 -15.12
C GLY A 210 -2.93 -11.19 -14.94
N HIS A 211 -2.95 -9.99 -14.35
CA HIS A 211 -4.15 -9.17 -14.19
C HIS A 211 -4.71 -8.64 -15.51
N GLU A 212 -3.84 -8.30 -16.48
CA GLU A 212 -4.28 -7.95 -17.83
C GLU A 212 -5.05 -9.12 -18.50
N HIS A 213 -4.57 -10.35 -18.34
CA HIS A 213 -5.24 -11.54 -18.85
C HIS A 213 -6.55 -11.85 -18.13
N ALA A 214 -6.66 -11.48 -16.85
CA ALA A 214 -7.87 -11.62 -16.03
C ALA A 214 -8.92 -10.52 -16.30
N SER A 215 -8.84 -9.82 -17.40
CA SER A 215 -9.77 -8.73 -17.75
C SER A 215 -9.86 -7.60 -16.70
N ASP A 216 -8.88 -7.50 -15.79
CA ASP A 216 -8.93 -6.55 -14.68
C ASP A 216 -9.01 -5.10 -15.18
N PHE A 217 -8.19 -4.76 -16.17
CA PHE A 217 -8.20 -3.42 -16.78
C PHE A 217 -9.40 -3.15 -17.71
N MET A 218 -10.21 -4.16 -18.02
CA MET A 218 -11.49 -3.97 -18.71
C MET A 218 -12.54 -3.39 -17.75
N PHE A 219 -12.54 -3.82 -16.49
CA PHE A 219 -13.56 -3.50 -15.50
C PHE A 219 -13.11 -2.45 -14.48
N THR A 220 -11.83 -2.07 -14.49
CA THR A 220 -11.27 -1.10 -13.54
C THR A 220 -10.59 0.08 -14.25
N THR A 221 -10.56 1.21 -13.56
CA THR A 221 -9.63 2.30 -13.81
C THR A 221 -8.62 2.27 -12.68
N SER A 222 -7.32 2.31 -12.99
CA SER A 222 -6.27 2.16 -11.99
C SER A 222 -5.16 3.19 -12.12
N ARG A 223 -4.49 3.44 -10.99
CA ARG A 223 -3.22 4.19 -10.90
C ARG A 223 -2.23 3.36 -10.09
N HIS A 224 -1.13 2.99 -10.71
CA HIS A 224 -0.12 2.15 -10.10
C HIS A 224 1.09 2.98 -9.70
N ILE A 225 1.64 2.70 -8.53
CA ILE A 225 2.87 3.32 -8.02
C ILE A 225 3.83 2.19 -7.65
N ILE A 226 5.02 2.23 -8.24
CA ILE A 226 6.12 1.32 -7.90
C ILE A 226 7.27 2.12 -7.31
N GLY A 227 7.98 1.54 -6.36
CA GLY A 227 9.17 2.18 -5.79
C GLY A 227 10.03 1.22 -4.99
N ARG A 228 11.27 1.64 -4.77
CA ARG A 228 12.23 0.92 -3.96
C ARG A 228 12.00 1.19 -2.48
N VAL A 229 11.92 0.14 -1.67
CA VAL A 229 11.75 0.27 -0.22
C VAL A 229 12.99 0.92 0.41
N THR A 230 12.80 2.06 1.04
CA THR A 230 13.88 2.90 1.62
C THR A 230 13.47 3.40 2.99
N GLN A 231 14.40 3.55 3.92
CA GLN A 231 14.12 4.18 5.21
C GLN A 231 13.77 5.65 5.02
N LEU A 232 12.68 6.10 5.62
CA LEU A 232 12.25 7.51 5.52
C LEU A 232 13.31 8.46 6.07
N ASP A 233 14.02 8.10 7.13
CA ASP A 233 15.10 8.92 7.70
C ASP A 233 16.19 9.26 6.67
N ALA A 234 16.57 8.30 5.83
CA ALA A 234 17.55 8.51 4.76
C ALA A 234 17.03 9.41 3.62
N VAL A 235 15.70 9.59 3.53
CA VAL A 235 15.07 10.41 2.49
C VAL A 235 14.91 11.87 2.91
N ILE A 236 14.73 12.12 4.22
CA ILE A 236 14.40 13.47 4.75
C ILE A 236 15.57 14.18 5.41
N ARG A 237 16.74 13.55 5.50
CA ARG A 237 18.02 14.11 5.96
C ARG A 237 18.97 14.31 4.80
#